data_8bacd4fe829d0a1394543316f7d76939
#
_entry.id   8bacd4fe829d0a1394543316f7d76939
#
_cell.length_a   1.000
_cell.length_b   1.000
_cell.length_c   1.000
_cell.angle_alpha   90.00
_cell.angle_beta   90.00
_cell.angle_gamma   90.00
#
_symmetry.space_group_name_H-M   'P 1'
#
loop_
_entity.id
_entity.type
_entity.pdbx_description
1 polymer ?
#
loop_
_entity_poly.entity_id
_entity_poly.type
_entity_poly.pdbx_seq_one_letter_code
_entity_poly.pdbx_strand_id
1 'polypeptide(L)'
;GALAPWNPISSNYYPNMLEQAMTAFGVDMDTPFEALSEEDKNLIFYGSDGKEFHFHYENEFGGVRDIDIPFEGVIGNIKRRYHETNSDYTRTQMRLYMNELTCGTCHGYRLNDQALSVRVGGEKAPHIGEISDLSIADHLEVIDQLSLSENEAIIARPILKEIKDRLTFLNNVGLNYLTLSRSAGTLSGGESQRIRLATQIGSNLSGVLYILDEPS
;
A
#
# COMPACT_ATOMS: atom_id res chain seq x y z
N GLY A 1 -10.64 19.11 -17.41
CA GLY A 1 -9.24 19.25 -17.59
C GLY A 1 -8.49 17.95 -17.69
N ALA A 2 -7.36 17.99 -18.41
CA ALA A 2 -6.51 16.82 -18.62
C ALA A 2 -5.84 16.31 -17.33
N LEU A 3 -5.70 17.16 -16.32
CA LEU A 3 -5.06 16.85 -15.03
C LEU A 3 -6.12 16.73 -13.93
N ALA A 4 -6.59 15.51 -13.70
CA ALA A 4 -7.63 15.22 -12.72
C ALA A 4 -7.32 15.71 -11.29
N PRO A 5 -6.07 15.62 -10.75
CA PRO A 5 -5.77 16.08 -9.39
C PRO A 5 -5.91 17.58 -9.18
N TRP A 6 -5.82 18.36 -10.25
CA TRP A 6 -5.88 19.83 -10.25
C TRP A 6 -7.14 20.38 -10.92
N ASN A 7 -8.16 19.56 -11.05
CA ASN A 7 -9.44 20.00 -11.55
C ASN A 7 -10.07 21.02 -10.57
N PRO A 8 -10.50 22.21 -11.01
CA PRO A 8 -11.01 23.27 -10.15
C PRO A 8 -12.42 22.94 -9.63
N ILE A 9 -12.51 22.13 -8.56
CA ILE A 9 -13.78 21.87 -7.86
C ILE A 9 -13.94 22.83 -6.67
N SER A 10 -12.82 23.20 -6.02
CA SER A 10 -12.84 23.98 -4.77
C SER A 10 -11.83 25.12 -4.71
N SER A 11 -10.88 25.21 -5.62
CA SER A 11 -9.83 26.24 -5.63
C SER A 11 -9.18 26.34 -7.00
N ASN A 12 -8.98 27.58 -7.45
CA ASN A 12 -8.27 27.89 -8.69
C ASN A 12 -6.74 28.00 -8.50
N TYR A 13 -6.21 27.70 -7.31
CA TYR A 13 -4.79 27.87 -6.99
C TYR A 13 -3.88 27.03 -7.91
N TYR A 14 -4.13 25.72 -8.00
CA TYR A 14 -3.31 24.83 -8.83
C TYR A 14 -3.51 25.00 -10.34
N PRO A 15 -4.72 25.20 -10.85
CA PRO A 15 -4.93 25.60 -12.25
C PRO A 15 -4.17 26.86 -12.63
N ASN A 16 -4.22 27.91 -11.80
CA ASN A 16 -3.49 29.14 -11.99
C ASN A 16 -1.96 28.95 -11.97
N MET A 17 -1.46 28.14 -11.02
CA MET A 17 -0.05 27.79 -10.95
C MET A 17 0.41 27.06 -12.21
N LEU A 18 -0.38 26.12 -12.71
CA LEU A 18 -0.07 25.39 -13.95
C LEU A 18 0.00 26.34 -15.15
N GLU A 19 -1.02 27.19 -15.32
CA GLU A 19 -1.09 28.13 -16.43
C GLU A 19 0.12 29.07 -16.46
N GLN A 20 0.47 29.68 -15.32
CA GLN A 20 1.61 30.60 -15.25
C GLN A 20 2.95 29.85 -15.43
N ALA A 21 3.12 28.68 -14.87
CA ALA A 21 4.31 27.88 -15.09
C ALA A 21 4.47 27.49 -16.56
N MET A 22 3.41 26.99 -17.20
CA MET A 22 3.46 26.57 -18.61
C MET A 22 3.73 27.78 -19.51
N THR A 23 3.11 28.92 -19.26
CA THR A 23 3.40 30.16 -19.97
C THR A 23 4.86 30.59 -19.84
N ALA A 24 5.41 30.54 -18.62
CA ALA A 24 6.81 30.90 -18.36
C ALA A 24 7.81 29.99 -19.06
N PHE A 25 7.48 28.69 -19.19
CA PHE A 25 8.33 27.70 -19.87
C PHE A 25 8.00 27.52 -21.36
N GLY A 26 7.06 28.30 -21.91
CA GLY A 26 6.76 28.33 -23.34
C GLY A 26 5.89 27.18 -23.83
N VAL A 27 5.14 26.53 -22.94
CA VAL A 27 4.19 25.46 -23.28
C VAL A 27 2.83 26.07 -23.55
N ASP A 28 2.27 25.78 -24.74
CA ASP A 28 0.94 26.23 -25.13
C ASP A 28 -0.16 25.40 -24.47
N MET A 29 -0.95 26.02 -23.59
CA MET A 29 -2.03 25.37 -22.85
C MET A 29 -3.26 25.03 -23.69
N ASP A 30 -3.39 25.59 -24.89
CA ASP A 30 -4.48 25.31 -25.84
C ASP A 30 -4.17 24.02 -26.66
N THR A 31 -2.92 23.58 -26.65
CA THR A 31 -2.52 22.32 -27.29
C THR A 31 -3.13 21.12 -26.54
N PRO A 32 -3.83 20.20 -27.24
CA PRO A 32 -4.32 18.96 -26.63
C PRO A 32 -3.19 18.18 -25.97
N PHE A 33 -3.41 17.64 -24.76
CA PHE A 33 -2.39 16.92 -23.98
C PHE A 33 -1.68 15.80 -24.77
N GLU A 34 -2.42 15.09 -25.63
CA GLU A 34 -1.86 14.03 -26.48
C GLU A 34 -0.86 14.56 -27.51
N ALA A 35 -1.03 15.80 -27.96
CA ALA A 35 -0.19 16.47 -28.96
C ALA A 35 1.03 17.20 -28.36
N LEU A 36 1.10 17.33 -27.03
CA LEU A 36 2.26 17.90 -26.34
C LEU A 36 3.52 17.03 -26.56
N SER A 37 4.67 17.71 -26.62
CA SER A 37 5.96 17.01 -26.65
C SER A 37 6.20 16.19 -25.37
N GLU A 38 7.09 15.21 -25.42
CA GLU A 38 7.46 14.46 -24.20
C GLU A 38 8.19 15.36 -23.19
N GLU A 39 8.88 16.39 -23.63
CA GLU A 39 9.52 17.38 -22.76
C GLU A 39 8.46 18.20 -22.00
N ASP A 40 7.40 18.67 -22.68
CA ASP A 40 6.31 19.38 -22.05
C ASP A 40 5.51 18.50 -21.08
N LYS A 41 5.25 17.26 -21.45
CA LYS A 41 4.62 16.27 -20.55
C LYS A 41 5.47 16.02 -19.31
N ASN A 42 6.77 15.87 -19.48
CA ASN A 42 7.70 15.70 -18.35
C ASN A 42 7.73 16.92 -17.46
N LEU A 43 7.74 18.13 -18.02
CA LEU A 43 7.62 19.37 -17.26
C LEU A 43 6.33 19.37 -16.41
N ILE A 44 5.20 19.06 -17.01
CA ILE A 44 3.90 19.01 -16.33
C ILE A 44 3.92 18.00 -15.17
N PHE A 45 4.43 16.79 -15.41
CA PHE A 45 4.38 15.71 -14.42
C PHE A 45 5.46 15.83 -13.35
N TYR A 46 6.70 16.14 -13.73
CA TYR A 46 7.86 16.05 -12.84
C TYR A 46 8.43 17.42 -12.44
N GLY A 47 7.97 18.50 -13.08
CA GLY A 47 8.37 19.86 -12.74
C GLY A 47 9.58 20.39 -13.52
N SER A 48 10.04 21.58 -13.11
CA SER A 48 11.02 22.39 -13.82
C SER A 48 12.47 22.12 -13.48
N ASP A 49 12.78 21.05 -12.75
CA ASP A 49 14.13 20.67 -12.28
C ASP A 49 14.89 21.85 -11.63
N GLY A 50 14.18 22.55 -10.73
CA GLY A 50 14.71 23.67 -9.96
C GLY A 50 14.71 25.03 -10.69
N LYS A 51 14.30 25.10 -11.95
CA LYS A 51 14.13 26.37 -12.64
C LYS A 51 12.91 27.10 -12.09
N GLU A 52 13.12 28.32 -11.64
CA GLU A 52 12.07 29.16 -11.06
C GLU A 52 11.23 29.86 -12.12
N PHE A 53 9.98 30.12 -11.78
CA PHE A 53 9.07 31.01 -12.51
C PHE A 53 8.39 31.96 -11.53
N HIS A 54 7.95 33.11 -12.01
CA HIS A 54 7.24 34.05 -11.20
C HIS A 54 5.78 33.61 -11.06
N PHE A 55 5.33 33.41 -9.82
CA PHE A 55 3.96 33.01 -9.50
C PHE A 55 3.24 34.11 -8.73
N HIS A 56 2.18 34.62 -9.33
CA HIS A 56 1.28 35.59 -8.74
C HIS A 56 -0.11 34.98 -8.53
N TYR A 57 -0.61 35.02 -7.31
CA TYR A 57 -1.94 34.50 -6.99
C TYR A 57 -2.62 35.37 -5.94
N GLU A 58 -3.84 35.78 -6.20
CA GLU A 58 -4.72 36.50 -5.27
C GLU A 58 -5.92 35.59 -4.96
N ASN A 59 -6.17 35.35 -3.67
CA ASN A 59 -7.32 34.57 -3.23
C ASN A 59 -8.56 35.46 -3.06
N GLU A 60 -9.74 34.84 -2.92
CA GLU A 60 -11.04 35.54 -2.78
C GLU A 60 -11.11 36.43 -1.53
N PHE A 61 -10.18 36.31 -0.59
CA PHE A 61 -10.10 37.09 0.65
C PHE A 61 -9.04 38.22 0.58
N GLY A 62 -8.48 38.49 -0.60
CA GLY A 62 -7.45 39.52 -0.82
C GLY A 62 -6.04 39.12 -0.33
N GLY A 63 -5.81 37.85 -0.04
CA GLY A 63 -4.46 37.34 0.26
C GLY A 63 -3.66 37.20 -1.03
N VAL A 64 -2.53 37.91 -1.14
CA VAL A 64 -1.66 37.90 -2.31
C VAL A 64 -0.45 37.00 -2.05
N ARG A 65 -0.09 36.17 -3.02
CA ARG A 65 1.15 35.43 -3.10
C ARG A 65 1.89 35.87 -4.36
N ASP A 66 3.08 36.42 -4.19
CA ASP A 66 3.91 36.96 -5.26
C ASP A 66 5.35 36.52 -4.99
N ILE A 67 5.80 35.44 -5.65
CA ILE A 67 7.05 34.75 -5.33
C ILE A 67 7.64 34.07 -6.57
N ASP A 68 8.96 33.97 -6.63
CA ASP A 68 9.67 33.14 -7.57
C ASP A 68 9.85 31.74 -6.96
N ILE A 69 9.34 30.73 -7.62
CA ILE A 69 9.38 29.33 -7.15
C ILE A 69 9.65 28.37 -8.29
N PRO A 70 10.32 27.24 -8.03
CA PRO A 70 10.38 26.15 -8.99
C PRO A 70 9.00 25.48 -9.12
N PHE A 71 8.67 25.05 -10.33
CA PHE A 71 7.47 24.26 -10.57
C PHE A 71 7.74 22.78 -10.17
N GLU A 72 7.04 22.29 -9.15
CA GLU A 72 7.26 20.94 -8.60
C GLU A 72 6.65 19.81 -9.44
N GLY A 73 5.82 20.13 -10.42
CA GLY A 73 5.07 19.16 -11.20
C GLY A 73 3.92 18.51 -10.43
N VAL A 74 3.00 17.88 -11.18
CA VAL A 74 1.80 17.26 -10.61
C VAL A 74 2.15 16.13 -9.66
N ILE A 75 3.09 15.27 -10.06
CA ILE A 75 3.52 14.10 -9.27
C ILE A 75 4.22 14.54 -7.99
N GLY A 76 5.14 15.51 -8.08
CA GLY A 76 5.82 16.09 -6.93
C GLY A 76 4.83 16.68 -5.91
N ASN A 77 3.87 17.47 -6.41
CA ASN A 77 2.82 18.06 -5.60
C ASN A 77 1.99 17.00 -4.84
N ILE A 78 1.51 15.97 -5.55
CA ILE A 78 0.71 14.90 -4.94
C ILE A 78 1.52 14.17 -3.87
N LYS A 79 2.77 13.80 -4.16
CA LYS A 79 3.67 13.13 -3.22
C LYS A 79 3.89 13.97 -1.96
N ARG A 80 4.26 15.23 -2.12
CA ARG A 80 4.47 16.15 -1.00
C ARG A 80 3.21 16.29 -0.16
N ARG A 81 2.07 16.59 -0.76
CA ARG A 81 0.79 16.73 -0.05
C ARG A 81 0.37 15.45 0.67
N TYR A 82 0.62 14.29 0.10
CA TYR A 82 0.33 13.00 0.75
C TYR A 82 1.12 12.81 2.03
N HIS A 83 2.40 13.21 2.04
CA HIS A 83 3.27 13.08 3.21
C HIS A 83 3.07 14.17 4.26
N GLU A 84 2.82 15.41 3.84
CA GLU A 84 2.75 16.57 4.74
C GLU A 84 1.36 16.79 5.36
N THR A 85 0.31 16.23 4.75
CA THR A 85 -1.06 16.46 5.24
C THR A 85 -1.33 15.74 6.56
N ASN A 86 -1.96 16.48 7.49
CA ASN A 86 -2.52 15.90 8.73
C ASN A 86 -4.00 15.50 8.56
N SER A 87 -4.61 15.74 7.39
CA SER A 87 -5.99 15.41 7.10
C SER A 87 -6.10 14.03 6.45
N ASP A 88 -6.78 13.10 7.10
CA ASP A 88 -7.04 11.76 6.54
C ASP A 88 -7.89 11.82 5.26
N TYR A 89 -8.80 12.79 5.18
CA TYR A 89 -9.57 13.03 3.97
C TYR A 89 -8.66 13.41 2.79
N THR A 90 -7.77 14.39 2.98
CA THR A 90 -6.83 14.82 1.93
C THR A 90 -5.91 13.66 1.52
N ARG A 91 -5.41 12.89 2.49
CA ARG A 91 -4.57 11.71 2.22
C ARG A 91 -5.32 10.66 1.38
N THR A 92 -6.59 10.41 1.70
CA THR A 92 -7.45 9.49 0.95
C THR A 92 -7.67 9.98 -0.48
N GLN A 93 -7.90 11.28 -0.68
CA GLN A 93 -8.03 11.86 -2.02
C GLN A 93 -6.74 11.73 -2.85
N MET A 94 -5.57 11.93 -2.25
CA MET A 94 -4.29 11.75 -2.96
C MET A 94 -4.03 10.28 -3.34
N ARG A 95 -4.47 9.33 -2.53
CA ARG A 95 -4.37 7.87 -2.82
C ARG A 95 -5.07 7.46 -4.11
N LEU A 96 -6.12 8.16 -4.51
CA LEU A 96 -6.83 7.88 -5.77
C LEU A 96 -5.93 8.02 -7.01
N TYR A 97 -4.83 8.77 -6.89
CA TYR A 97 -3.86 9.01 -7.95
C TYR A 97 -2.56 8.22 -7.77
N MET A 98 -2.53 7.28 -6.83
CA MET A 98 -1.34 6.48 -6.49
C MET A 98 -1.65 4.99 -6.66
N ASN A 99 -0.69 4.24 -7.15
CA ASN A 99 -0.75 2.79 -7.18
C ASN A 99 0.23 2.20 -6.18
N GLU A 100 -0.15 1.08 -5.56
CA GLU A 100 0.77 0.28 -4.77
C GLU A 100 1.61 -0.58 -5.72
N LEU A 101 2.92 -0.41 -5.66
CA LEU A 101 3.87 -1.20 -6.44
C LEU A 101 4.63 -2.14 -5.50
N THR A 102 4.88 -3.34 -5.97
CA THR A 102 5.77 -4.28 -5.28
C THR A 102 7.19 -3.68 -5.20
N CYS A 103 7.76 -3.64 -4.01
CA CYS A 103 9.13 -3.14 -3.82
C CYS A 103 10.13 -3.96 -4.63
N GLY A 104 10.92 -3.31 -5.48
CA GLY A 104 11.91 -3.99 -6.33
C GLY A 104 13.07 -4.62 -5.55
N THR A 105 13.31 -4.19 -4.31
CA THR A 105 14.38 -4.73 -3.46
C THR A 105 13.93 -5.96 -2.67
N CYS A 106 12.78 -5.90 -2.00
CA CYS A 106 12.31 -7.01 -1.17
C CYS A 106 11.21 -7.86 -1.83
N HIS A 107 10.86 -7.58 -3.07
CA HIS A 107 9.85 -8.32 -3.86
C HIS A 107 8.52 -8.57 -3.14
N GLY A 108 8.16 -7.65 -2.22
CA GLY A 108 6.94 -7.74 -1.42
C GLY A 108 7.12 -8.43 -0.07
N TYR A 109 8.22 -9.13 0.19
CA TYR A 109 8.45 -9.88 1.43
C TYR A 109 8.69 -9.00 2.66
N ARG A 110 9.04 -7.71 2.49
CA ARG A 110 9.32 -6.75 3.59
C ARG A 110 10.47 -7.19 4.51
N LEU A 111 11.31 -8.09 4.06
CA LEU A 111 12.46 -8.65 4.73
C LEU A 111 13.70 -8.44 3.87
N ASN A 112 14.88 -8.38 4.49
CA ASN A 112 16.14 -8.32 3.78
C ASN A 112 16.61 -9.74 3.36
N ASP A 113 17.60 -9.81 2.48
CA ASP A 113 18.11 -11.06 1.93
C ASP A 113 18.67 -12.00 3.02
N GLN A 114 19.25 -11.45 4.09
CA GLN A 114 19.77 -12.24 5.21
C GLN A 114 18.64 -12.95 5.94
N ALA A 115 17.51 -12.28 6.20
CA ALA A 115 16.34 -12.91 6.81
C ALA A 115 15.69 -13.95 5.88
N LEU A 116 15.67 -13.69 4.57
CA LEU A 116 15.13 -14.61 3.57
C LEU A 116 16.06 -15.83 3.31
N SER A 117 17.34 -15.76 3.69
CA SER A 117 18.26 -16.90 3.59
C SER A 117 18.05 -17.95 4.66
N VAL A 118 17.32 -17.63 5.73
CA VAL A 118 17.02 -18.57 6.82
C VAL A 118 15.97 -19.59 6.34
N ARG A 119 16.32 -20.88 6.43
CA ARG A 119 15.45 -21.98 6.04
C ARG A 119 15.36 -22.99 7.20
N VAL A 120 14.17 -23.51 7.45
CA VAL A 120 13.90 -24.48 8.51
C VAL A 120 13.44 -25.78 7.85
N GLY A 121 14.11 -26.88 8.14
CA GLY A 121 13.81 -28.18 7.52
C GLY A 121 14.69 -28.51 6.31
N GLY A 122 15.86 -27.87 6.17
CA GLY A 122 16.87 -28.13 5.17
C GLY A 122 17.00 -27.07 4.07
N GLU A 123 18.06 -27.18 3.25
CA GLU A 123 18.42 -26.17 2.23
C GLU A 123 17.34 -25.92 1.17
N LYS A 124 16.50 -26.91 0.89
CA LYS A 124 15.41 -26.82 -0.10
C LYS A 124 14.08 -26.37 0.52
N ALA A 125 14.03 -26.22 1.83
CA ALA A 125 12.82 -25.74 2.50
C ALA A 125 12.51 -24.30 2.09
N PRO A 126 11.24 -23.91 1.99
CA PRO A 126 10.88 -22.53 1.67
C PRO A 126 11.30 -21.58 2.81
N HIS A 127 11.69 -20.35 2.47
CA HIS A 127 11.91 -19.30 3.45
C HIS A 127 10.58 -18.68 3.90
N ILE A 128 10.62 -17.90 4.97
CA ILE A 128 9.40 -17.32 5.59
C ILE A 128 8.52 -16.53 4.62
N GLY A 129 9.10 -15.84 3.63
CA GLY A 129 8.35 -15.11 2.61
C GLY A 129 7.56 -16.07 1.71
N GLU A 130 8.22 -17.12 1.19
CA GLU A 130 7.57 -18.13 0.35
C GLU A 130 6.46 -18.87 1.13
N ILE A 131 6.69 -19.21 2.40
CA ILE A 131 5.68 -19.82 3.26
C ILE A 131 4.47 -18.89 3.45
N SER A 132 4.73 -17.59 3.65
CA SER A 132 3.64 -16.60 3.82
C SER A 132 2.78 -16.40 2.59
N ASP A 133 3.31 -16.69 1.40
CA ASP A 133 2.59 -16.62 0.13
C ASP A 133 1.77 -17.88 -0.19
N LEU A 134 1.98 -18.95 0.54
CA LEU A 134 1.18 -20.16 0.41
C LEU A 134 -0.26 -19.92 0.91
N SER A 135 -1.20 -20.65 0.33
CA SER A 135 -2.54 -20.72 0.91
C SER A 135 -2.50 -21.37 2.29
N ILE A 136 -3.47 -21.09 3.14
CA ILE A 136 -3.57 -21.72 4.48
C ILE A 136 -3.58 -23.25 4.37
N ALA A 137 -4.22 -23.79 3.34
CA ALA A 137 -4.22 -25.24 3.10
C ALA A 137 -2.81 -25.78 2.79
N ASP A 138 -2.11 -25.16 1.83
CA ASP A 138 -0.75 -25.56 1.44
C ASP A 138 0.24 -25.34 2.58
N HIS A 139 0.05 -24.30 3.39
CA HIS A 139 0.89 -24.02 4.55
C HIS A 139 0.78 -25.15 5.59
N LEU A 140 -0.41 -25.69 5.84
CA LEU A 140 -0.59 -26.87 6.72
C LEU A 140 0.17 -28.08 6.18
N GLU A 141 0.14 -28.33 4.87
CA GLU A 141 0.87 -29.42 4.24
C GLU A 141 2.39 -29.26 4.41
N VAL A 142 2.91 -28.05 4.20
CA VAL A 142 4.34 -27.76 4.40
C VAL A 142 4.77 -28.00 5.84
N ILE A 143 3.97 -27.59 6.83
CA ILE A 143 4.26 -27.82 8.24
C ILE A 143 4.33 -29.32 8.55
N ASP A 144 3.44 -30.12 7.97
CA ASP A 144 3.41 -31.57 8.18
C ASP A 144 4.59 -32.32 7.55
N GLN A 145 5.17 -31.73 6.50
CA GLN A 145 6.31 -32.29 5.76
C GLN A 145 7.67 -31.76 6.25
N LEU A 146 7.71 -30.89 7.27
CA LEU A 146 8.96 -30.34 7.78
C LEU A 146 9.87 -31.44 8.32
N SER A 147 11.08 -31.52 7.77
CA SER A 147 12.11 -32.46 8.20
C SER A 147 13.06 -31.78 9.17
N LEU A 148 12.88 -32.00 10.47
CA LEU A 148 13.63 -31.34 11.54
C LEU A 148 14.61 -32.32 12.19
N SER A 149 15.78 -31.84 12.59
CA SER A 149 16.68 -32.56 13.48
C SER A 149 16.06 -32.71 14.88
N GLU A 150 16.59 -33.63 15.71
CA GLU A 150 16.05 -33.85 17.06
C GLU A 150 16.02 -32.58 17.91
N ASN A 151 17.07 -31.76 17.85
CA ASN A 151 17.15 -30.50 18.60
C ASN A 151 16.16 -29.47 18.09
N GLU A 152 16.04 -29.32 16.77
CA GLU A 152 15.05 -28.42 16.16
C GLU A 152 13.63 -28.87 16.49
N ALA A 153 13.36 -30.18 16.47
CA ALA A 153 12.04 -30.70 16.79
C ALA A 153 11.61 -30.42 18.23
N ILE A 154 12.55 -30.47 19.20
CA ILE A 154 12.26 -30.11 20.60
C ILE A 154 11.81 -28.67 20.72
N ILE A 155 12.52 -27.75 20.05
CA ILE A 155 12.23 -26.31 20.06
C ILE A 155 10.95 -26.00 19.28
N ALA A 156 10.82 -26.60 18.09
CA ALA A 156 9.74 -26.28 17.16
C ALA A 156 8.38 -26.87 17.56
N ARG A 157 8.35 -28.02 18.24
CA ARG A 157 7.10 -28.76 18.58
C ARG A 157 6.00 -27.86 19.20
N PRO A 158 6.25 -27.10 20.28
CA PRO A 158 5.21 -26.25 20.87
C PRO A 158 4.79 -25.11 19.93
N ILE A 159 5.73 -24.56 19.16
CA ILE A 159 5.48 -23.48 18.21
C ILE A 159 4.64 -23.96 17.03
N LEU A 160 5.05 -25.06 16.41
CA LEU A 160 4.34 -25.64 15.27
C LEU A 160 2.93 -26.11 15.65
N LYS A 161 2.76 -26.63 16.88
CA LYS A 161 1.44 -26.99 17.38
C LYS A 161 0.51 -25.77 17.39
N GLU A 162 0.94 -24.67 17.97
CA GLU A 162 0.14 -23.45 18.06
C GLU A 162 -0.19 -22.86 16.67
N ILE A 163 0.80 -22.83 15.77
CA ILE A 163 0.60 -22.39 14.39
C ILE A 163 -0.41 -23.30 13.68
N LYS A 164 -0.24 -24.62 13.80
CA LYS A 164 -1.12 -25.59 13.17
C LYS A 164 -2.56 -25.50 13.68
N ASP A 165 -2.75 -25.35 14.99
CA ASP A 165 -4.06 -25.19 15.60
C ASP A 165 -4.78 -23.95 15.02
N ARG A 166 -4.09 -22.82 14.89
CA ARG A 166 -4.64 -21.58 14.31
C ARG A 166 -4.94 -21.70 12.83
N LEU A 167 -4.03 -22.26 12.04
CA LEU A 167 -4.24 -22.46 10.61
C LEU A 167 -5.38 -23.46 10.34
N THR A 168 -5.47 -24.53 11.12
CA THR A 168 -6.56 -25.51 11.04
C THR A 168 -7.91 -24.84 11.31
N PHE A 169 -7.96 -23.95 12.30
CA PHE A 169 -9.17 -23.18 12.56
C PHE A 169 -9.56 -22.30 11.37
N LEU A 170 -8.61 -21.54 10.79
CA LEU A 170 -8.85 -20.73 9.59
C LEU A 170 -9.33 -21.58 8.41
N ASN A 171 -8.74 -22.77 8.22
CA ASN A 171 -9.15 -23.74 7.22
C ASN A 171 -10.62 -24.18 7.44
N ASN A 172 -10.99 -24.48 8.68
CA ASN A 172 -12.32 -24.98 9.04
C ASN A 172 -13.42 -23.91 8.88
N VAL A 173 -13.11 -22.62 9.02
CA VAL A 173 -14.07 -21.54 8.76
C VAL A 173 -14.11 -21.12 7.27
N GLY A 174 -13.49 -21.92 6.38
CA GLY A 174 -13.56 -21.73 4.94
C GLY A 174 -12.63 -20.62 4.42
N LEU A 175 -11.52 -20.33 5.10
CA LEU A 175 -10.50 -19.37 4.69
C LEU A 175 -9.24 -20.04 4.15
N ASN A 176 -9.33 -21.29 3.73
CA ASN A 176 -8.24 -22.14 3.26
C ASN A 176 -7.45 -21.56 2.08
N TYR A 177 -8.08 -20.72 1.26
CA TYR A 177 -7.50 -20.09 0.08
C TYR A 177 -6.73 -18.79 0.37
N LEU A 178 -6.84 -18.22 1.57
CA LEU A 178 -6.12 -17.00 1.95
C LEU A 178 -4.64 -17.29 2.16
N THR A 179 -3.83 -16.25 1.94
CA THR A 179 -2.39 -16.25 2.24
C THR A 179 -2.09 -15.33 3.42
N LEU A 180 -1.03 -15.63 4.18
CA LEU A 180 -0.61 -14.76 5.30
C LEU A 180 -0.02 -13.43 4.82
N SER A 181 0.51 -13.38 3.59
CA SER A 181 1.05 -12.16 2.96
C SER A 181 -0.02 -11.18 2.53
N ARG A 182 -1.29 -11.61 2.42
CA ARG A 182 -2.38 -10.77 1.93
C ARG A 182 -2.63 -9.57 2.84
N SER A 183 -2.72 -8.39 2.24
CA SER A 183 -3.02 -7.16 2.98
C SER A 183 -4.43 -7.18 3.57
N ALA A 184 -4.53 -6.83 4.86
CA ALA A 184 -5.81 -6.77 5.57
C ALA A 184 -6.83 -5.83 4.92
N GLY A 185 -6.38 -4.77 4.24
CA GLY A 185 -7.24 -3.83 3.52
C GLY A 185 -7.92 -4.43 2.28
N THR A 186 -7.47 -5.59 1.79
CA THR A 186 -8.07 -6.29 0.64
C THR A 186 -9.06 -7.37 1.03
N LEU A 187 -9.25 -7.61 2.32
CA LEU A 187 -10.20 -8.60 2.83
C LEU A 187 -11.64 -8.10 2.67
N SER A 188 -12.52 -9.00 2.26
CA SER A 188 -13.96 -8.74 2.29
C SER A 188 -14.47 -8.66 3.75
N GLY A 189 -15.66 -8.09 3.94
CA GLY A 189 -16.29 -8.01 5.26
C GLY A 189 -16.47 -9.40 5.89
N GLY A 190 -16.91 -10.39 5.12
CA GLY A 190 -17.07 -11.76 5.60
C GLY A 190 -15.75 -12.46 5.94
N GLU A 191 -14.67 -12.23 5.17
CA GLU A 191 -13.34 -12.73 5.49
C GLU A 191 -12.82 -12.14 6.81
N SER A 192 -12.94 -10.81 6.97
CA SER A 192 -12.54 -10.12 8.18
C SER A 192 -13.31 -10.59 9.41
N GLN A 193 -14.61 -10.83 9.28
CA GLN A 193 -15.44 -11.36 10.36
C GLN A 193 -15.03 -12.78 10.76
N ARG A 194 -14.77 -13.66 9.80
CA ARG A 194 -14.30 -15.04 10.07
C ARG A 194 -12.91 -15.06 10.70
N ILE A 195 -11.99 -14.17 10.31
CA ILE A 195 -10.68 -14.03 10.95
C ILE A 195 -10.84 -13.57 12.41
N ARG A 196 -11.75 -12.62 12.70
CA ARG A 196 -12.03 -12.19 14.07
C ARG A 196 -12.59 -13.35 14.93
N LEU A 197 -13.50 -14.14 14.38
CA LEU A 197 -13.99 -15.35 15.03
C LEU A 197 -12.85 -16.32 15.31
N ALA A 198 -11.96 -16.54 14.34
CA ALA A 198 -10.79 -17.38 14.50
C ALA A 198 -9.89 -16.93 15.68
N THR A 199 -9.70 -15.64 15.82
CA THR A 199 -8.87 -15.05 16.89
C THR A 199 -9.52 -15.23 18.25
N GLN A 200 -10.84 -15.10 18.35
CA GLN A 200 -11.59 -15.21 19.61
C GLN A 200 -11.78 -16.66 20.06
N ILE A 201 -12.15 -17.55 19.14
CA ILE A 201 -12.43 -18.97 19.46
C ILE A 201 -11.14 -19.78 19.48
N GLY A 202 -10.17 -19.46 18.62
CA GLY A 202 -8.87 -20.15 18.52
C GLY A 202 -7.96 -19.98 19.75
N SER A 203 -8.33 -19.10 20.69
CA SER A 203 -7.60 -18.94 21.96
C SER A 203 -7.83 -20.09 22.96
N ASN A 204 -8.65 -21.08 22.63
CA ASN A 204 -9.00 -22.23 23.47
C ASN A 204 -9.38 -21.86 24.93
N LEU A 205 -9.98 -20.69 25.11
CA LEU A 205 -10.47 -20.25 26.41
C LEU A 205 -11.65 -21.13 26.82
N SER A 206 -11.40 -22.11 27.64
CA SER A 206 -12.44 -22.91 28.30
C SER A 206 -13.17 -22.08 29.34
N GLY A 207 -14.51 -22.20 29.38
CA GLY A 207 -15.33 -21.49 30.37
C GLY A 207 -15.77 -20.07 29.95
N VAL A 208 -15.62 -19.69 28.70
CA VAL A 208 -16.09 -18.42 28.13
C VAL A 208 -17.34 -18.65 27.30
N LEU A 209 -18.36 -17.82 27.49
CA LEU A 209 -19.57 -17.78 26.67
C LEU A 209 -19.37 -16.82 25.48
N TYR A 210 -19.45 -17.34 24.27
CA TYR A 210 -19.41 -16.51 23.06
C TYR A 210 -20.85 -16.20 22.62
N ILE A 211 -21.18 -14.93 22.53
CA ILE A 211 -22.45 -14.47 21.97
C ILE A 211 -22.15 -13.96 20.56
N LEU A 212 -22.71 -14.64 19.57
CA LEU A 212 -22.56 -14.28 18.16
C LEU A 212 -23.87 -13.68 17.67
N ASP A 213 -23.79 -12.51 17.06
CA ASP A 213 -24.90 -11.83 16.39
C ASP A 213 -24.71 -12.04 14.88
N GLU A 214 -25.71 -12.60 14.21
CA GLU A 214 -25.68 -12.93 12.77
C GLU A 214 -24.41 -13.70 12.33
N PRO A 215 -24.17 -14.94 12.82
CA PRO A 215 -22.93 -15.67 12.58
C PRO A 215 -22.81 -16.30 11.17
N SER A 216 -23.68 -15.99 10.23
CA SER A 216 -23.71 -16.53 8.85
C SER A 216 -22.81 -15.80 7.88
#